data_e3b93a7a7135463d8245194b1151bda1
#
_entry.id   e3b93a7a7135463d8245194b1151bda1
#
_cell.length_a   1.000
_cell.length_b   1.000
_cell.length_c   1.000
_cell.angle_alpha   90.00
_cell.angle_beta   90.00
_cell.angle_gamma   90.00
#
_symmetry.space_group_name_H-M   'P 1'
#
loop_
_entity.id
_entity.type
_entity.pdbx_description
1 polymer ?
#
loop_
_entity_poly.entity_id
_entity_poly.type
_entity_poly.pdbx_seq_one_letter_code
_entity_poly.pdbx_strand_id
1 'polypeptide(L)'
;TGCGVPANTVHSVDDLEGKTIGVQLGTTGDIYAEDVKDAKVEKYNKGADAVQALKQGKIDAVIIDAEPAKVFVEKNDDLEILDEPFAEEEYAIAMKLDNTELQTAVNGALKELKADGTLDAIKANYVGENAGKNPYKSPDNVSRDKGTLVMATNAEFPPYESKENDKVVGIDADMMQAVCDKLGYELKIDDMAFDSIISAVQSGKADVGVAGMTVTPDREKNVLFSDTYTSSSQVIIVRKK
;
A
#
# COMPACT_ATOMS: atom_id res chain seq x y z
N THR A 1 31.24 -7.52 25.74
CA THR A 1 30.36 -7.90 25.25
C THR A 1 29.27 -6.95 24.88
N GLY A 2 28.92 -5.95 24.66
CA GLY A 2 27.89 -5.06 24.27
C GLY A 2 27.49 -5.16 22.81
N CYS A 3 27.36 -6.37 22.28
CA CYS A 3 26.93 -6.56 20.91
C CYS A 3 25.40 -6.56 20.77
N GLY A 4 24.71 -5.98 21.74
CA GLY A 4 23.27 -5.84 21.69
C GLY A 4 22.80 -4.79 20.70
N VAL A 5 21.55 -4.92 20.28
CA VAL A 5 20.89 -3.91 19.45
C VAL A 5 20.78 -2.60 20.25
N PRO A 6 21.07 -1.44 19.66
CA PRO A 6 20.93 -0.15 20.35
C PRO A 6 19.52 0.06 20.90
N ALA A 7 19.43 0.74 22.04
CA ALA A 7 18.14 1.09 22.63
C ALA A 7 17.38 2.06 21.72
N ASN A 8 16.06 1.95 21.76
CA ASN A 8 15.19 2.88 21.05
C ASN A 8 15.34 4.31 21.60
N THR A 9 15.50 5.26 20.72
CA THR A 9 15.58 6.70 21.06
C THR A 9 14.45 7.51 20.42
N VAL A 10 13.49 6.85 19.75
CA VAL A 10 12.37 7.51 19.08
C VAL A 10 11.10 7.17 19.83
N HIS A 11 10.54 8.15 20.53
CA HIS A 11 9.32 7.99 21.34
C HIS A 11 8.17 8.88 20.85
N SER A 12 8.46 9.78 19.90
CA SER A 12 7.49 10.71 19.32
C SER A 12 7.94 11.09 17.91
N VAL A 13 7.06 11.76 17.17
CA VAL A 13 7.39 12.29 15.83
C VAL A 13 8.60 13.24 15.91
N ASP A 14 8.65 14.08 16.93
CA ASP A 14 9.77 15.05 17.08
C ASP A 14 11.12 14.38 17.26
N ASP A 15 11.17 13.19 17.82
CA ASP A 15 12.40 12.45 18.03
C ASP A 15 13.02 11.91 16.73
N LEU A 16 12.33 11.99 15.61
CA LEU A 16 12.86 11.58 14.31
C LEU A 16 13.98 12.50 13.81
N GLU A 17 14.03 13.73 14.29
CA GLU A 17 15.08 14.67 13.92
C GLU A 17 16.46 14.08 14.20
N GLY A 18 17.33 14.10 13.20
CA GLY A 18 18.70 13.59 13.30
C GLY A 18 18.83 12.07 13.32
N LYS A 19 17.73 11.33 13.13
CA LYS A 19 17.76 9.87 13.20
C LYS A 19 17.89 9.23 11.81
N THR A 20 18.19 7.94 11.80
CA THR A 20 18.18 7.13 10.57
C THR A 20 16.81 6.48 10.43
N ILE A 21 16.11 6.83 9.35
CA ILE A 21 14.75 6.40 9.09
C ILE A 21 14.73 5.47 7.88
N GLY A 22 14.19 4.27 8.04
CA GLY A 22 13.96 3.34 6.94
C GLY A 22 12.60 3.57 6.30
N VAL A 23 12.55 3.48 4.99
CA VAL A 23 11.33 3.65 4.20
C VAL A 23 11.34 2.68 3.03
N GLN A 24 10.16 2.43 2.46
CA GLN A 24 10.08 1.73 1.18
C GLN A 24 10.23 2.76 0.06
N LEU A 25 11.13 2.47 -0.88
CA LEU A 25 11.47 3.39 -1.97
C LEU A 25 10.23 3.81 -2.77
N GLY A 26 10.09 5.11 -2.95
CA GLY A 26 9.05 5.72 -3.78
C GLY A 26 7.70 5.90 -3.10
N THR A 27 7.51 5.42 -1.88
CA THR A 27 6.26 5.60 -1.13
C THR A 27 6.15 7.01 -0.56
N THR A 28 4.97 7.38 -0.08
CA THR A 28 4.80 8.66 0.63
C THR A 28 5.61 8.70 1.92
N GLY A 29 5.82 7.55 2.57
CA GLY A 29 6.75 7.46 3.71
C GLY A 29 8.15 7.92 3.35
N ASP A 30 8.65 7.54 2.17
CA ASP A 30 9.93 8.00 1.65
C ASP A 30 9.92 9.53 1.46
N ILE A 31 8.88 10.06 0.81
CA ILE A 31 8.73 11.51 0.56
C ILE A 31 8.74 12.28 1.88
N TYR A 32 7.94 11.85 2.85
CA TYR A 32 7.82 12.54 4.14
C TYR A 32 9.12 12.44 4.97
N ALA A 33 9.80 11.29 4.92
CA ALA A 33 11.05 11.11 5.66
C ALA A 33 12.13 12.07 5.19
N GLU A 34 12.16 12.38 3.88
CA GLU A 34 13.12 13.35 3.32
C GLU A 34 12.94 14.76 3.90
N ASP A 35 11.75 15.10 4.38
CA ASP A 35 11.46 16.41 4.96
C ASP A 35 11.78 16.47 6.46
N VAL A 36 12.18 15.36 7.08
CA VAL A 36 12.57 15.35 8.51
C VAL A 36 13.95 15.96 8.65
N LYS A 37 14.06 16.97 9.51
CA LYS A 37 15.30 17.72 9.71
C LYS A 37 16.44 16.82 10.14
N ASP A 38 17.57 16.92 9.43
CA ASP A 38 18.82 16.22 9.70
C ASP A 38 18.69 14.68 9.74
N ALA A 39 17.61 14.13 9.23
CA ALA A 39 17.43 12.69 9.18
C ALA A 39 18.22 12.07 8.03
N LYS A 40 18.75 10.88 8.27
CA LYS A 40 19.34 10.04 7.24
C LYS A 40 18.26 9.04 6.81
N VAL A 41 17.87 9.08 5.53
CA VAL A 41 16.83 8.19 5.00
C VAL A 41 17.48 7.01 4.27
N GLU A 42 17.21 5.81 4.77
CA GLU A 42 17.62 4.56 4.14
C GLU A 42 16.45 3.97 3.38
N LYS A 43 16.61 3.79 2.06
CA LYS A 43 15.55 3.36 1.17
C LYS A 43 15.68 1.88 0.84
N TYR A 44 14.61 1.14 1.01
CA TYR A 44 14.54 -0.29 0.76
C TYR A 44 13.48 -0.55 -0.31
N ASN A 45 13.70 -1.56 -1.17
CA ASN A 45 12.68 -1.96 -2.13
C ASN A 45 11.47 -2.61 -1.45
N LYS A 46 11.70 -3.26 -0.31
CA LYS A 46 10.65 -3.94 0.46
C LYS A 46 10.54 -3.38 1.86
N GLY A 47 9.31 -3.15 2.31
CA GLY A 47 9.06 -2.73 3.69
C GLY A 47 9.60 -3.72 4.72
N ALA A 48 9.50 -5.02 4.42
CA ALA A 48 10.04 -6.07 5.28
C ALA A 48 11.55 -5.93 5.52
N ASP A 49 12.32 -5.48 4.52
CA ASP A 49 13.77 -5.27 4.67
C ASP A 49 14.06 -4.08 5.59
N ALA A 50 13.27 -3.02 5.52
CA ALA A 50 13.39 -1.90 6.45
C ALA A 50 13.11 -2.35 7.89
N VAL A 51 12.05 -3.15 8.07
CA VAL A 51 11.69 -3.70 9.39
C VAL A 51 12.83 -4.59 9.94
N GLN A 52 13.43 -5.41 9.09
CA GLN A 52 14.55 -6.25 9.50
C GLN A 52 15.76 -5.43 9.91
N ALA A 53 16.07 -4.35 9.17
CA ALA A 53 17.15 -3.44 9.52
C ALA A 53 16.90 -2.74 10.87
N LEU A 54 15.64 -2.39 11.16
CA LEU A 54 15.24 -1.83 12.45
C LEU A 54 15.50 -2.83 13.60
N LYS A 55 15.10 -4.09 13.42
CA LYS A 55 15.33 -5.13 14.41
C LYS A 55 16.81 -5.35 14.70
N GLN A 56 17.65 -5.22 13.67
CA GLN A 56 19.10 -5.38 13.78
C GLN A 56 19.81 -4.16 14.35
N GLY A 57 19.10 -3.07 14.58
CA GLY A 57 19.68 -1.83 15.11
C GLY A 57 20.43 -1.00 14.08
N LYS A 58 20.28 -1.28 12.79
CA LYS A 58 20.94 -0.53 11.71
C LYS A 58 20.28 0.81 11.45
N ILE A 59 19.00 0.95 11.79
CA ILE A 59 18.21 2.17 11.68
C ILE A 59 17.44 2.38 12.97
N ASP A 60 16.91 3.60 13.14
CA ASP A 60 16.24 4.00 14.39
C ASP A 60 14.73 3.88 14.33
N ALA A 61 14.13 3.99 13.15
CA ALA A 61 12.70 3.96 12.96
C ALA A 61 12.36 3.57 11.52
N VAL A 62 11.13 3.11 11.31
CA VAL A 62 10.56 2.87 9.97
C VAL A 62 9.29 3.70 9.85
N ILE A 63 9.13 4.43 8.74
CA ILE A 63 7.88 5.10 8.41
C ILE A 63 7.21 4.29 7.30
N ILE A 64 6.00 3.81 7.55
CA ILE A 64 5.24 2.96 6.64
C ILE A 64 3.74 3.11 6.92
N ASP A 65 2.90 2.65 6.00
CA ASP A 65 1.45 2.65 6.16
C ASP A 65 1.02 1.84 7.39
N ALA A 66 -0.05 2.30 8.03
CA ALA A 66 -0.54 1.73 9.28
C ALA A 66 -0.89 0.24 9.19
N GLU A 67 -1.58 -0.19 8.12
CA GLU A 67 -2.02 -1.59 8.04
C GLU A 67 -0.85 -2.56 7.82
N PRO A 68 0.08 -2.31 6.87
CA PRO A 68 1.31 -3.11 6.81
C PRO A 68 2.11 -3.10 8.11
N ALA A 69 2.19 -1.93 8.77
CA ALA A 69 2.90 -1.80 10.04
C ALA A 69 2.33 -2.76 11.10
N LYS A 70 0.99 -2.84 11.20
CA LYS A 70 0.32 -3.74 12.14
C LYS A 70 0.68 -5.20 11.86
N VAL A 71 0.74 -5.60 10.59
CA VAL A 71 1.12 -6.95 10.20
C VAL A 71 2.55 -7.25 10.62
N PHE A 72 3.48 -6.33 10.36
CA PHE A 72 4.89 -6.51 10.74
C PHE A 72 5.08 -6.59 12.25
N VAL A 73 4.40 -5.73 13.01
CA VAL A 73 4.52 -5.69 14.48
C VAL A 73 3.87 -6.93 15.10
N GLU A 74 2.79 -7.43 14.54
CA GLU A 74 2.16 -8.67 14.99
C GLU A 74 3.13 -9.87 14.91
N LYS A 75 3.98 -9.88 13.89
CA LYS A 75 4.97 -10.94 13.66
C LYS A 75 6.28 -10.72 14.43
N ASN A 76 6.47 -9.56 15.04
CA ASN A 76 7.74 -9.17 15.68
C ASN A 76 7.48 -8.51 17.03
N ASP A 77 7.49 -9.31 18.08
CA ASP A 77 7.16 -8.88 19.45
C ASP A 77 8.10 -7.81 20.01
N ASP A 78 9.29 -7.67 19.43
CA ASP A 78 10.29 -6.69 19.84
C ASP A 78 10.07 -5.29 19.23
N LEU A 79 9.04 -5.14 18.41
CA LEU A 79 8.70 -3.89 17.74
C LEU A 79 7.33 -3.37 18.18
N GLU A 80 7.16 -2.06 18.09
CA GLU A 80 5.87 -1.41 18.35
C GLU A 80 5.64 -0.24 17.41
N ILE A 81 4.38 0.14 17.27
CA ILE A 81 3.98 1.33 16.51
C ILE A 81 3.75 2.45 17.51
N LEU A 82 4.30 3.64 17.25
CA LEU A 82 4.00 4.81 18.06
C LEU A 82 2.52 5.20 17.93
N ASP A 83 1.91 5.63 19.01
CA ASP A 83 0.48 5.98 19.04
C ASP A 83 0.16 7.18 18.14
N GLU A 84 1.08 8.12 18.02
CA GLU A 84 0.93 9.31 17.19
C GLU A 84 1.16 8.96 15.72
N PRO A 85 0.16 9.11 14.83
CA PRO A 85 0.39 8.91 13.41
C PRO A 85 1.28 10.01 12.84
N PHE A 86 2.08 9.68 11.84
CA PHE A 86 2.97 10.64 11.20
C PHE A 86 2.23 11.49 10.16
N ALA A 87 1.35 10.87 9.36
CA ALA A 87 0.55 11.55 8.35
C ALA A 87 -0.69 10.73 8.03
N GLU A 88 -1.75 11.39 7.60
CA GLU A 88 -2.97 10.71 7.12
C GLU A 88 -3.07 10.81 5.60
N GLU A 89 -3.62 9.78 4.98
CA GLU A 89 -3.61 9.62 3.52
C GLU A 89 -4.89 8.97 3.01
N GLU A 90 -5.15 9.15 1.71
CA GLU A 90 -6.22 8.46 1.00
C GLU A 90 -5.63 7.78 -0.24
N TYR A 91 -6.05 6.54 -0.49
CA TYR A 91 -5.56 5.74 -1.61
C TYR A 91 -6.52 5.76 -2.78
N ALA A 92 -5.95 5.78 -3.98
CA ALA A 92 -6.71 5.77 -5.23
C ALA A 92 -6.01 4.88 -6.27
N ILE A 93 -6.74 4.60 -7.34
CA ILE A 93 -6.26 3.81 -8.46
C ILE A 93 -5.67 4.76 -9.49
N ALA A 94 -4.43 4.50 -9.91
CA ALA A 94 -3.74 5.30 -10.93
C ALA A 94 -4.04 4.77 -12.32
N MET A 95 -4.17 5.68 -13.28
CA MET A 95 -4.42 5.36 -14.69
C MET A 95 -3.61 6.29 -15.58
N LYS A 96 -3.44 5.93 -16.85
CA LYS A 96 -2.73 6.76 -17.82
C LYS A 96 -3.41 8.13 -17.95
N LEU A 97 -2.61 9.19 -18.06
CA LEU A 97 -3.03 10.58 -17.94
C LEU A 97 -4.17 10.98 -18.90
N ASP A 98 -4.24 10.36 -20.07
CA ASP A 98 -5.27 10.67 -21.08
C ASP A 98 -6.44 9.67 -21.06
N ASN A 99 -6.42 8.67 -20.18
CA ASN A 99 -7.47 7.64 -20.17
C ASN A 99 -8.65 8.02 -19.28
N THR A 100 -9.35 9.08 -19.67
CA THR A 100 -10.53 9.59 -18.94
C THR A 100 -11.70 8.64 -19.02
N GLU A 101 -11.82 7.86 -20.09
CA GLU A 101 -12.86 6.84 -20.22
C GLU A 101 -12.72 5.76 -19.16
N LEU A 102 -11.52 5.23 -18.94
CA LEU A 102 -11.27 4.25 -17.90
C LEU A 102 -11.50 4.84 -16.52
N GLN A 103 -11.05 6.08 -16.29
CA GLN A 103 -11.27 6.78 -15.02
C GLN A 103 -12.77 6.86 -14.68
N THR A 104 -13.60 7.25 -15.63
CA THR A 104 -15.03 7.34 -15.44
C THR A 104 -15.65 5.97 -15.13
N ALA A 105 -15.23 4.94 -15.87
CA ALA A 105 -15.71 3.57 -15.65
C ALA A 105 -15.32 3.04 -14.27
N VAL A 106 -14.05 3.22 -13.89
CA VAL A 106 -13.55 2.79 -12.58
C VAL A 106 -14.26 3.52 -11.45
N ASN A 107 -14.44 4.84 -11.58
CA ASN A 107 -15.17 5.63 -10.57
C ASN A 107 -16.62 5.14 -10.41
N GLY A 108 -17.28 4.81 -11.52
CA GLY A 108 -18.62 4.25 -11.48
C GLY A 108 -18.68 2.92 -10.75
N ALA A 109 -17.73 2.02 -11.04
CA ALA A 109 -17.63 0.73 -10.35
C ALA A 109 -17.36 0.91 -8.85
N LEU A 110 -16.41 1.80 -8.49
CA LEU A 110 -16.11 2.07 -7.08
C LEU A 110 -17.33 2.62 -6.34
N LYS A 111 -18.07 3.51 -6.97
CA LYS A 111 -19.30 4.07 -6.37
C LYS A 111 -20.32 2.97 -6.05
N GLU A 112 -20.53 2.04 -6.98
CA GLU A 112 -21.42 0.91 -6.77
C GLU A 112 -20.92 -0.02 -5.64
N LEU A 113 -19.63 -0.33 -5.63
CA LEU A 113 -19.03 -1.20 -4.61
C LEU A 113 -19.08 -0.59 -3.20
N LYS A 114 -19.00 0.72 -3.11
CA LYS A 114 -19.19 1.43 -1.84
C LYS A 114 -20.65 1.39 -1.41
N ALA A 115 -21.57 1.65 -2.33
CA ALA A 115 -22.99 1.74 -2.04
C ALA A 115 -23.61 0.40 -1.63
N ASP A 116 -23.16 -0.71 -2.24
CA ASP A 116 -23.73 -2.05 -1.95
C ASP A 116 -23.01 -2.78 -0.81
N GLY A 117 -22.00 -2.17 -0.19
CA GLY A 117 -21.25 -2.74 0.91
C GLY A 117 -20.15 -3.71 0.52
N THR A 118 -19.93 -3.96 -0.78
CA THR A 118 -18.90 -4.91 -1.24
C THR A 118 -17.50 -4.45 -0.84
N LEU A 119 -17.19 -3.18 -1.02
CA LEU A 119 -15.86 -2.66 -0.68
C LEU A 119 -15.57 -2.81 0.81
N ASP A 120 -16.52 -2.50 1.68
CA ASP A 120 -16.37 -2.66 3.12
C ASP A 120 -16.20 -4.14 3.50
N ALA A 121 -16.95 -5.03 2.84
CA ALA A 121 -16.82 -6.47 3.07
C ALA A 121 -15.45 -7.00 2.64
N ILE A 122 -14.90 -6.51 1.52
CA ILE A 122 -13.56 -6.85 1.07
C ILE A 122 -12.52 -6.44 2.14
N LYS A 123 -12.59 -5.21 2.62
CA LYS A 123 -11.69 -4.72 3.66
C LYS A 123 -11.80 -5.56 4.93
N ALA A 124 -13.02 -5.87 5.37
CA ALA A 124 -13.27 -6.64 6.59
C ALA A 124 -12.74 -8.08 6.49
N ASN A 125 -12.59 -8.62 5.28
CA ASN A 125 -11.98 -9.95 5.10
C ASN A 125 -10.48 -9.97 5.38
N TYR A 126 -9.83 -8.82 5.45
CA TYR A 126 -8.38 -8.72 5.70
C TYR A 126 -8.02 -8.01 6.99
N VAL A 127 -8.88 -7.14 7.49
CA VAL A 127 -8.60 -6.29 8.66
C VAL A 127 -9.73 -6.44 9.68
N GLY A 128 -9.35 -6.76 10.92
CA GLY A 128 -10.29 -6.86 12.03
C GLY A 128 -10.65 -8.30 12.37
N GLU A 129 -11.61 -8.45 13.26
CA GLU A 129 -12.00 -9.74 13.85
C GLU A 129 -12.60 -10.73 12.86
N ASN A 130 -13.12 -10.24 11.73
CA ASN A 130 -13.73 -11.07 10.69
C ASN A 130 -12.76 -11.44 9.57
N ALA A 131 -11.47 -11.17 9.74
CA ALA A 131 -10.46 -11.49 8.73
C ALA A 131 -10.49 -12.98 8.37
N GLY A 132 -10.48 -13.26 7.06
CA GLY A 132 -10.52 -14.61 6.51
C GLY A 132 -11.89 -15.27 6.47
N LYS A 133 -12.93 -14.62 6.99
CA LYS A 133 -14.26 -15.23 7.15
C LYS A 133 -15.19 -15.03 5.96
N ASN A 134 -14.92 -14.07 5.08
CA ASN A 134 -15.81 -13.76 3.97
C ASN A 134 -15.01 -13.30 2.74
N PRO A 135 -14.25 -14.21 2.13
CA PRO A 135 -13.46 -13.86 0.93
C PRO A 135 -14.37 -13.43 -0.22
N TYR A 136 -13.90 -12.42 -0.97
CA TYR A 136 -14.62 -11.95 -2.15
C TYR A 136 -14.68 -13.07 -3.21
N LYS A 137 -15.83 -13.19 -3.82
CA LYS A 137 -16.09 -14.18 -4.86
C LYS A 137 -16.80 -13.50 -6.03
N SER A 138 -16.24 -13.66 -7.22
CA SER A 138 -16.89 -13.15 -8.42
C SER A 138 -18.28 -13.76 -8.60
N PRO A 139 -19.28 -12.97 -9.02
CA PRO A 139 -20.58 -13.52 -9.37
C PRO A 139 -20.47 -14.56 -10.49
N ASP A 140 -21.43 -15.49 -10.53
CA ASP A 140 -21.54 -16.43 -11.66
C ASP A 140 -21.90 -15.67 -12.93
N ASN A 141 -21.45 -16.18 -14.07
CA ASN A 141 -21.82 -15.66 -15.40
C ASN A 141 -21.41 -14.20 -15.66
N VAL A 142 -20.26 -13.77 -15.11
CA VAL A 142 -19.74 -12.43 -15.41
C VAL A 142 -19.24 -12.42 -16.87
N SER A 143 -19.71 -11.44 -17.65
CA SER A 143 -19.19 -11.18 -18.98
C SER A 143 -17.79 -10.55 -18.88
N ARG A 144 -16.86 -10.97 -19.78
CA ARG A 144 -15.52 -10.42 -19.85
C ARG A 144 -15.15 -10.01 -21.28
N ASP A 145 -16.12 -9.36 -21.94
CA ASP A 145 -16.04 -8.98 -23.35
C ASP A 145 -15.00 -7.89 -23.63
N LYS A 146 -14.56 -7.17 -22.60
CA LYS A 146 -13.65 -6.03 -22.78
C LYS A 146 -12.18 -6.43 -22.80
N GLY A 147 -11.89 -7.73 -22.69
CA GLY A 147 -10.52 -8.23 -22.70
C GLY A 147 -9.86 -8.19 -21.33
N THR A 148 -8.54 -8.01 -21.31
CA THR A 148 -7.74 -8.06 -20.10
C THR A 148 -7.43 -6.65 -19.60
N LEU A 149 -7.61 -6.42 -18.29
CA LEU A 149 -7.13 -5.23 -17.62
C LEU A 149 -5.91 -5.61 -16.79
N VAL A 150 -4.77 -4.95 -17.08
CA VAL A 150 -3.51 -5.21 -16.39
C VAL A 150 -3.35 -4.26 -15.22
N MET A 151 -3.20 -4.83 -14.03
CA MET A 151 -2.98 -4.11 -12.78
C MET A 151 -1.52 -4.23 -12.36
N ALA A 152 -0.80 -3.12 -12.32
CA ALA A 152 0.52 -3.06 -11.70
C ALA A 152 0.36 -2.87 -10.20
N THR A 153 1.10 -3.64 -9.41
CA THR A 153 1.08 -3.55 -7.95
C THR A 153 2.44 -3.93 -7.38
N ASN A 154 2.60 -3.78 -6.08
CA ASN A 154 3.78 -4.25 -5.36
C ASN A 154 3.32 -5.20 -4.24
N ALA A 155 3.47 -6.49 -4.44
CA ALA A 155 2.91 -7.53 -3.57
C ALA A 155 3.74 -7.77 -2.28
N GLU A 156 4.35 -6.72 -1.79
CA GLU A 156 5.10 -6.66 -0.53
C GLU A 156 4.44 -5.70 0.46
N PHE A 157 3.12 -5.55 0.39
CA PHE A 157 2.38 -4.52 1.10
C PHE A 157 1.10 -5.08 1.74
N PRO A 158 1.22 -6.07 2.66
CA PRO A 158 0.04 -6.63 3.32
C PRO A 158 -0.65 -5.59 4.20
N PRO A 159 -1.98 -5.60 4.36
CA PRO A 159 -2.97 -6.52 3.77
C PRO A 159 -3.52 -6.08 2.42
N TYR A 160 -2.94 -5.04 1.82
CA TYR A 160 -3.39 -4.53 0.52
C TYR A 160 -3.00 -5.47 -0.61
N GLU A 161 -1.75 -5.89 -0.66
CA GLU A 161 -1.26 -6.92 -1.57
C GLU A 161 -0.10 -7.70 -0.98
N SER A 162 -0.12 -9.00 -1.19
CA SER A 162 0.96 -9.91 -0.81
C SER A 162 0.87 -11.17 -1.65
N LYS A 163 1.92 -11.97 -1.66
CA LYS A 163 1.92 -13.25 -2.38
C LYS A 163 1.57 -14.39 -1.45
N GLU A 164 0.68 -15.23 -1.94
CA GLU A 164 0.27 -16.46 -1.28
C GLU A 164 0.21 -17.55 -2.33
N ASN A 165 1.11 -18.53 -2.26
CA ASN A 165 1.24 -19.61 -3.26
C ASN A 165 1.37 -19.07 -4.69
N ASP A 166 2.26 -18.10 -4.91
CA ASP A 166 2.52 -17.42 -6.19
C ASP A 166 1.33 -16.59 -6.72
N LYS A 167 0.27 -16.44 -5.94
CA LYS A 167 -0.87 -15.62 -6.28
C LYS A 167 -0.85 -14.34 -5.47
N VAL A 168 -1.14 -13.21 -6.11
CA VAL A 168 -1.30 -11.93 -5.40
C VAL A 168 -2.68 -11.89 -4.76
N VAL A 169 -2.71 -11.68 -3.45
CA VAL A 169 -3.94 -11.61 -2.64
C VAL A 169 -3.96 -10.30 -1.85
N GLY A 170 -5.11 -9.88 -1.38
CA GLY A 170 -5.25 -8.72 -0.52
C GLY A 170 -6.42 -7.82 -0.92
N ILE A 171 -6.56 -6.73 -0.19
CA ILE A 171 -7.65 -5.76 -0.39
C ILE A 171 -7.64 -5.22 -1.82
N ASP A 172 -6.47 -4.81 -2.31
CA ASP A 172 -6.35 -4.21 -3.64
C ASP A 172 -6.65 -5.25 -4.74
N ALA A 173 -6.18 -6.48 -4.58
CA ALA A 173 -6.44 -7.56 -5.53
C ALA A 173 -7.93 -7.88 -5.62
N ASP A 174 -8.61 -8.01 -4.49
CA ASP A 174 -10.03 -8.32 -4.45
C ASP A 174 -10.89 -7.14 -4.93
N MET A 175 -10.51 -5.93 -4.57
CA MET A 175 -11.20 -4.73 -5.05
C MET A 175 -11.12 -4.63 -6.57
N MET A 176 -9.94 -4.84 -7.16
CA MET A 176 -9.80 -4.78 -8.60
C MET A 176 -10.50 -5.95 -9.31
N GLN A 177 -10.55 -7.13 -8.68
CA GLN A 177 -11.37 -8.22 -9.20
C GLN A 177 -12.86 -7.81 -9.25
N ALA A 178 -13.35 -7.18 -8.19
CA ALA A 178 -14.73 -6.71 -8.14
C ALA A 178 -14.99 -5.62 -9.18
N VAL A 179 -14.04 -4.70 -9.37
CA VAL A 179 -14.13 -3.66 -10.42
C VAL A 179 -14.19 -4.31 -11.82
N CYS A 180 -13.30 -5.27 -12.08
CA CYS A 180 -13.28 -5.98 -13.37
C CYS A 180 -14.56 -6.78 -13.60
N ASP A 181 -15.12 -7.38 -12.55
CA ASP A 181 -16.40 -8.10 -12.62
C ASP A 181 -17.55 -7.17 -13.06
N LYS A 182 -17.55 -5.93 -12.57
CA LYS A 182 -18.57 -4.95 -12.97
C LYS A 182 -18.34 -4.38 -14.37
N LEU A 183 -17.08 -4.21 -14.78
CA LEU A 183 -16.74 -3.55 -16.04
C LEU A 183 -16.59 -4.51 -17.22
N GLY A 184 -16.49 -5.81 -16.99
CA GLY A 184 -16.40 -6.81 -18.05
C GLY A 184 -14.98 -7.13 -18.51
N TYR A 185 -14.00 -6.98 -17.61
CA TYR A 185 -12.59 -7.34 -17.88
C TYR A 185 -12.17 -8.62 -17.19
N GLU A 186 -11.17 -9.30 -17.79
CA GLU A 186 -10.35 -10.24 -17.03
C GLU A 186 -9.26 -9.44 -16.34
N LEU A 187 -8.94 -9.79 -15.10
CA LEU A 187 -7.88 -9.15 -14.32
C LEU A 187 -6.58 -9.92 -14.47
N LYS A 188 -5.50 -9.21 -14.86
CA LYS A 188 -4.13 -9.70 -14.80
C LYS A 188 -3.35 -8.83 -13.86
N ILE A 189 -2.68 -9.42 -12.87
CA ILE A 189 -1.90 -8.69 -11.87
C ILE A 189 -0.41 -8.88 -12.14
N ASP A 190 0.30 -7.76 -12.33
CA ASP A 190 1.76 -7.74 -12.47
C ASP A 190 2.39 -7.17 -11.21
N ASP A 191 3.20 -7.98 -10.54
CA ASP A 191 3.95 -7.60 -9.36
C ASP A 191 5.28 -6.96 -9.78
N MET A 192 5.60 -5.81 -9.20
CA MET A 192 6.83 -5.08 -9.48
C MET A 192 7.22 -4.20 -8.29
N ALA A 193 8.42 -3.62 -8.33
CA ALA A 193 8.82 -2.66 -7.31
C ALA A 193 7.87 -1.45 -7.30
N PHE A 194 7.58 -0.92 -6.12
CA PHE A 194 6.61 0.17 -5.99
C PHE A 194 6.96 1.38 -6.86
N ASP A 195 8.23 1.77 -6.92
CA ASP A 195 8.68 2.92 -7.70
C ASP A 195 8.60 2.70 -9.23
N SER A 196 8.31 1.48 -9.69
CA SER A 196 8.13 1.16 -11.11
C SER A 196 6.68 1.29 -11.58
N ILE A 197 5.72 1.38 -10.66
CA ILE A 197 4.28 1.33 -10.98
C ILE A 197 3.84 2.49 -11.85
N ILE A 198 4.19 3.72 -11.48
CA ILE A 198 3.80 4.92 -12.24
C ILE A 198 4.32 4.83 -13.70
N SER A 199 5.58 4.43 -13.88
CA SER A 199 6.16 4.28 -15.21
C SER A 199 5.45 3.21 -16.04
N ALA A 200 5.05 2.10 -15.43
CA ALA A 200 4.31 1.04 -16.11
C ALA A 200 2.94 1.54 -16.59
N VAL A 201 2.26 2.36 -15.78
CA VAL A 201 0.98 2.98 -16.15
C VAL A 201 1.17 4.02 -17.26
N GLN A 202 2.17 4.88 -17.12
CA GLN A 202 2.46 5.91 -18.13
C GLN A 202 2.77 5.34 -19.51
N SER A 203 3.53 4.23 -19.56
CA SER A 203 3.93 3.60 -20.81
C SER A 203 2.84 2.71 -21.42
N GLY A 204 1.75 2.47 -20.71
CA GLY A 204 0.69 1.56 -21.15
C GLY A 204 1.03 0.08 -20.94
N LYS A 205 2.13 -0.25 -20.27
CA LYS A 205 2.46 -1.62 -19.88
C LYS A 205 1.45 -2.16 -18.89
N ALA A 206 0.89 -1.31 -18.04
CA ALA A 206 -0.24 -1.61 -17.18
C ALA A 206 -1.36 -0.61 -17.45
N ASP A 207 -2.60 -1.04 -17.28
CA ASP A 207 -3.79 -0.18 -17.43
C ASP A 207 -4.04 0.61 -16.16
N VAL A 208 -3.80 0.02 -14.99
CA VAL A 208 -3.98 0.65 -13.69
C VAL A 208 -2.80 0.35 -12.78
N GLY A 209 -2.55 1.25 -11.83
CA GLY A 209 -1.63 1.05 -10.72
C GLY A 209 -2.43 1.05 -9.42
N VAL A 210 -2.35 -0.03 -8.65
CA VAL A 210 -3.11 -0.20 -7.42
C VAL A 210 -2.19 -0.83 -6.38
N ALA A 211 -1.77 -0.03 -5.41
CA ALA A 211 -0.73 -0.45 -4.46
C ALA A 211 -0.78 0.35 -3.16
N GLY A 212 -2.00 0.59 -2.62
CA GLY A 212 -2.13 1.49 -1.50
C GLY A 212 -1.52 2.86 -1.82
N MET A 213 -1.81 3.38 -3.00
CA MET A 213 -1.14 4.56 -3.55
C MET A 213 -1.86 5.84 -3.17
N THR A 214 -1.16 6.70 -2.46
CA THR A 214 -1.66 8.02 -2.06
C THR A 214 -1.66 9.00 -3.23
N VAL A 215 -2.74 9.75 -3.35
CA VAL A 215 -2.82 10.87 -4.31
C VAL A 215 -1.90 11.99 -3.85
N THR A 216 -0.95 12.37 -4.69
CA THR A 216 -0.06 13.53 -4.43
C THR A 216 -0.04 14.45 -5.65
N PRO A 217 0.23 15.76 -5.46
CA PRO A 217 0.35 16.67 -6.60
C PRO A 217 1.39 16.24 -7.63
N ASP A 218 2.52 15.71 -7.20
CA ASP A 218 3.56 15.22 -8.10
C ASP A 218 3.09 14.04 -8.93
N ARG A 219 2.40 13.09 -8.32
CA ARG A 219 1.86 11.92 -9.03
C ARG A 219 0.78 12.34 -10.02
N GLU A 220 -0.05 13.33 -9.65
CA GLU A 220 -1.12 13.83 -10.53
C GLU A 220 -0.61 14.49 -11.80
N LYS A 221 0.65 14.90 -11.84
CA LYS A 221 1.29 15.40 -13.07
C LYS A 221 1.53 14.27 -14.07
N ASN A 222 1.61 13.05 -13.62
CA ASN A 222 2.04 11.91 -14.42
C ASN A 222 0.95 10.89 -14.69
N VAL A 223 -0.09 10.83 -13.86
CA VAL A 223 -1.21 9.87 -13.96
C VAL A 223 -2.51 10.53 -13.56
N LEU A 224 -3.63 9.96 -14.01
CA LEU A 224 -4.96 10.24 -13.46
C LEU A 224 -5.17 9.34 -12.26
N PHE A 225 -5.92 9.82 -11.29
CA PHE A 225 -6.39 9.00 -10.18
C PHE A 225 -7.90 8.82 -10.21
N SER A 226 -8.35 7.67 -9.74
CA SER A 226 -9.75 7.44 -9.45
C SER A 226 -10.18 8.22 -8.21
N ASP A 227 -11.46 8.15 -7.87
CA ASP A 227 -11.93 8.49 -6.54
C ASP A 227 -11.18 7.61 -5.51
N THR A 228 -11.01 8.11 -4.30
CA THR A 228 -10.33 7.36 -3.26
C THR A 228 -11.19 6.19 -2.78
N TYR A 229 -10.55 5.06 -2.47
CA TYR A 229 -11.28 3.86 -2.06
C TYR A 229 -11.05 3.48 -0.60
N THR A 230 -10.01 4.02 0.01
CA THR A 230 -9.74 3.82 1.44
C THR A 230 -8.85 4.95 1.97
N SER A 231 -8.90 5.16 3.28
CA SER A 231 -7.99 6.06 3.97
C SER A 231 -7.05 5.23 4.85
N SER A 232 -5.85 5.74 5.05
CA SER A 232 -4.85 5.14 5.91
C SER A 232 -4.00 6.25 6.53
N SER A 233 -3.03 5.87 7.35
CA SER A 233 -2.05 6.80 7.90
C SER A 233 -0.66 6.24 7.76
N GLN A 234 0.34 7.12 7.67
CA GLN A 234 1.74 6.74 7.84
C GLN A 234 2.02 6.69 9.32
N VAL A 235 2.67 5.63 9.77
CA VAL A 235 3.00 5.42 11.17
C VAL A 235 4.48 5.15 11.33
N ILE A 236 4.94 5.21 12.58
CA ILE A 236 6.35 5.01 12.94
C ILE A 236 6.46 3.70 13.70
N ILE A 237 7.29 2.78 13.18
CA ILE A 237 7.66 1.55 13.88
C ILE A 237 9.00 1.77 14.58
N VAL A 238 9.09 1.36 15.83
CA VAL A 238 10.31 1.45 16.63
C VAL A 238 10.53 0.14 17.39
N ARG A 239 11.76 -0.06 17.86
CA ARG A 239 12.04 -1.13 18.83
C ARG A 239 11.38 -0.79 20.18
N LYS A 240 10.90 -1.78 20.90
CA LYS A 240 10.27 -1.58 22.21
C LYS A 240 11.27 -1.10 23.28
N LYS A 241 12.53 -1.46 23.10
CA LYS A 241 13.59 -1.11 24.08
C LYS A 241 14.71 -0.32 23.44
#